data_fda90a57afc6498c464358cbfd0c7224
#
_entry.id   fda90a57afc6498c464358cbfd0c7224
#
_cell.length_a   1.000
_cell.length_b   1.000
_cell.length_c   1.000
_cell.angle_alpha   90.00
_cell.angle_beta   90.00
_cell.angle_gamma   90.00
#
_symmetry.space_group_name_H-M   'P 1'
#
loop_
_entity.id
_entity.type
_entity.pdbx_description
1 polymer ?
#
loop_
_entity_poly.entity_id
_entity_poly.type
_entity_poly.pdbx_seq_one_letter_code
_entity_poly.pdbx_strand_id
1 'polypeptide(L)'
;IKFLYQLSKKKNKMNFYLWNLNEPLKVNNLGIPEPYKNKKVYPDLILVPLVAYDKNKNRLGYGGGFYDRYIGKFKKKILTIGLAFSFQKVNSIQINQFDQKLNYIQTENKK
;
A
#
# COMPACT_ATOMS: atom_id res chain seq x y z
N ILE A 1 -13.39 -5.61 -9.99
CA ILE A 1 -12.88 -4.23 -10.09
C ILE A 1 -11.38 -4.25 -9.93
N LYS A 2 -10.70 -3.53 -10.78
CA LYS A 2 -9.24 -3.49 -10.81
C LYS A 2 -8.76 -2.09 -10.51
N PHE A 3 -7.89 -1.96 -9.51
CA PHE A 3 -7.31 -0.67 -9.14
C PHE A 3 -5.81 -0.76 -9.14
N LEU A 4 -5.15 0.28 -9.60
CA LEU A 4 -3.72 0.43 -9.47
C LEU A 4 -3.43 1.84 -8.97
N TYR A 5 -2.31 1.97 -8.29
CA TYR A 5 -1.89 3.25 -7.76
C TYR A 5 -0.93 3.94 -8.73
N GLN A 6 -0.83 5.23 -8.56
CA GLN A 6 0.16 6.02 -9.28
C GLN A 6 0.89 6.94 -8.29
N LEU A 7 2.20 6.86 -8.29
CA LEU A 7 3.02 7.71 -7.44
C LEU A 7 3.27 9.05 -8.12
N SER A 8 3.19 10.12 -7.34
CA SER A 8 3.54 11.45 -7.82
C SER A 8 4.76 11.95 -7.06
N LYS A 9 5.90 12.02 -7.71
CA LYS A 9 7.13 12.50 -7.09
C LYS A 9 7.04 13.95 -6.65
N LYS A 10 6.38 14.78 -7.44
CA LYS A 10 6.32 16.21 -7.16
C LYS A 10 5.65 16.53 -5.85
N LYS A 11 4.65 15.74 -5.46
CA LYS A 11 3.85 15.99 -4.26
C LYS A 11 3.98 14.89 -3.22
N ASN A 12 4.85 13.94 -3.45
CA ASN A 12 4.98 12.76 -2.57
C ASN A 12 3.63 12.11 -2.28
N LYS A 13 2.77 12.06 -3.28
CA LYS A 13 1.42 11.54 -3.14
C LYS A 13 1.25 10.27 -3.94
N MET A 14 0.39 9.42 -3.42
CA MET A 14 -0.06 8.21 -4.09
C MET A 14 -1.56 8.33 -4.30
N ASN A 15 -2.01 7.94 -5.48
CA ASN A 15 -3.42 7.92 -5.82
C ASN A 15 -3.76 6.59 -6.46
N PHE A 16 -5.03 6.24 -6.43
CA PHE A 16 -5.55 5.03 -7.07
C PHE A 16 -6.41 5.41 -8.24
N TYR A 17 -6.24 4.69 -9.34
CA TYR A 17 -6.98 4.94 -10.58
C TYR A 17 -7.64 3.67 -11.03
N LEU A 18 -8.82 3.81 -11.64
CA LEU A 18 -9.53 2.66 -12.19
C LEU A 18 -8.72 2.07 -13.34
N TRP A 19 -8.57 0.74 -13.32
CA TRP A 19 -7.83 0.04 -14.34
C TRP A 19 -8.48 -1.32 -14.61
N ASN A 20 -8.55 -1.69 -15.89
CA ASN A 20 -9.03 -2.99 -16.32
C ASN A 20 -7.87 -3.79 -16.90
N LEU A 21 -7.97 -5.11 -16.81
CA LEU A 21 -6.88 -6.00 -17.25
C LEU A 21 -6.47 -5.80 -18.71
N ASN A 22 -7.40 -5.35 -19.54
CA ASN A 22 -7.12 -5.16 -20.97
C ASN A 22 -6.55 -3.79 -21.30
N GLU A 23 -6.42 -2.91 -20.32
CA GLU A 23 -5.87 -1.59 -20.56
C GLU A 23 -4.35 -1.63 -20.43
N PRO A 24 -3.62 -0.91 -21.30
CA PRO A 24 -2.17 -0.84 -21.16
C PRO A 24 -1.76 -0.06 -19.92
N LEU A 25 -0.58 -0.35 -19.45
CA LEU A 25 0.08 0.41 -18.40
C LEU A 25 1.22 1.22 -18.99
N LYS A 26 1.53 2.33 -18.38
CA LYS A 26 2.74 3.08 -18.73
C LYS A 26 3.79 2.88 -17.64
N VAL A 27 5.05 3.04 -18.01
CA VAL A 27 6.15 2.95 -17.06
C VAL A 27 6.50 4.35 -16.58
N ASN A 28 6.50 4.54 -15.27
CA ASN A 28 6.83 5.83 -14.70
C ASN A 28 8.35 6.04 -14.60
N ASN A 29 8.75 7.17 -14.04
CA ASN A 29 10.16 7.52 -13.92
C ASN A 29 10.96 6.58 -13.03
N LEU A 30 10.27 5.80 -12.20
CA LEU A 30 10.90 4.80 -11.33
C LEU A 30 10.97 3.42 -11.95
N GLY A 31 10.53 3.28 -13.21
CA GLY A 31 10.50 1.97 -13.88
C GLY A 31 9.33 1.10 -13.45
N ILE A 32 8.34 1.65 -12.80
CA ILE A 32 7.21 0.91 -12.26
C ILE A 32 6.01 1.05 -13.20
N PRO A 33 5.38 -0.06 -13.61
CA PRO A 33 4.15 0.01 -14.39
C PRO A 33 3.03 0.63 -13.55
N GLU A 34 2.28 1.53 -14.17
CA GLU A 34 1.14 2.15 -13.52
C GLU A 34 0.06 2.47 -14.55
N PRO A 35 -1.20 2.65 -14.12
CA PRO A 35 -2.27 2.97 -15.06
C PRO A 35 -2.15 4.38 -15.57
N TYR A 36 -2.69 4.61 -16.76
CA TYR A 36 -2.90 5.98 -17.22
C TYR A 36 -3.89 6.67 -16.30
N LYS A 37 -3.77 7.99 -16.18
CA LYS A 37 -4.66 8.76 -15.31
C LYS A 37 -6.04 8.89 -15.93
N ASN A 38 -6.88 7.89 -15.71
CA ASN A 38 -8.25 7.92 -16.20
C ASN A 38 -9.19 8.47 -15.13
N LYS A 39 -9.60 7.61 -14.22
CA LYS A 39 -10.55 7.96 -13.19
C LYS A 39 -9.96 7.67 -11.83
N LYS A 40 -9.80 8.72 -11.03
CA LYS A 40 -9.32 8.58 -9.66
C LYS A 40 -10.40 7.92 -8.82
N VAL A 41 -10.00 6.94 -8.00
CA VAL A 41 -10.90 6.21 -7.14
C VAL A 41 -10.39 6.21 -5.71
N TYR A 42 -11.30 5.96 -4.77
CA TYR A 42 -11.00 5.91 -3.35
C TYR A 42 -11.37 4.53 -2.83
N PRO A 43 -10.42 3.60 -2.77
CA PRO A 43 -10.73 2.22 -2.38
C PRO A 43 -11.14 2.09 -0.93
N ASP A 44 -11.98 1.11 -0.65
CA ASP A 44 -12.38 0.75 0.71
C ASP A 44 -11.44 -0.27 1.32
N LEU A 45 -10.70 -1.00 0.51
CA LEU A 45 -9.76 -2.02 0.93
C LEU A 45 -8.48 -1.89 0.14
N ILE A 46 -7.36 -1.90 0.83
CA ILE A 46 -6.05 -1.78 0.20
C ILE A 46 -5.18 -2.95 0.63
N LEU A 47 -4.55 -3.59 -0.35
CA LEU A 47 -3.49 -4.55 -0.10
C LEU A 47 -2.18 -3.77 -0.03
N VAL A 48 -1.48 -3.91 1.09
CA VAL A 48 -0.32 -3.07 1.38
C VAL A 48 0.95 -3.91 1.33
N PRO A 49 1.91 -3.55 0.49
CA PRO A 49 3.19 -4.25 0.47
C PRO A 49 4.03 -3.88 1.70
N LEU A 50 4.94 -4.78 2.07
CA LEU A 50 5.79 -4.54 3.21
C LEU A 50 7.12 -5.25 3.07
N VAL A 51 8.10 -4.77 3.81
CA VAL A 51 9.41 -5.41 3.96
C VAL A 51 9.38 -6.33 5.17
N ALA A 52 8.76 -5.88 6.26
CA ALA A 52 8.67 -6.65 7.49
C ALA A 52 7.43 -6.21 8.28
N TYR A 53 7.00 -7.06 9.18
CA TYR A 53 5.87 -6.75 10.07
C TYR A 53 6.12 -7.35 11.45
N ASP A 54 5.40 -6.87 12.45
CA ASP A 54 5.48 -7.41 13.80
C ASP A 54 4.11 -7.86 14.30
N LYS A 55 4.07 -8.39 15.50
CA LYS A 55 2.85 -8.93 16.09
C LYS A 55 1.76 -7.89 16.32
N ASN A 56 2.13 -6.63 16.37
CA ASN A 56 1.20 -5.52 16.55
C ASN A 56 0.71 -4.93 15.23
N LYS A 57 1.06 -5.59 14.11
CA LYS A 57 0.68 -5.17 12.77
C LYS A 57 1.32 -3.84 12.34
N ASN A 58 2.45 -3.51 12.95
CA ASN A 58 3.29 -2.45 12.45
C ASN A 58 4.04 -2.96 11.23
N ARG A 59 4.30 -2.07 10.32
CA ARG A 59 4.87 -2.41 9.03
C ARG A 59 6.13 -1.61 8.77
N LEU A 60 7.15 -2.28 8.25
CA LEU A 60 8.31 -1.62 7.66
C LEU A 60 8.07 -1.56 6.16
N GLY A 61 7.99 -0.35 5.61
CA GLY A 61 7.78 -0.14 4.18
C GLY A 61 9.07 0.10 3.44
N TYR A 62 8.94 0.59 2.22
CA TYR A 62 10.07 0.76 1.31
C TYR A 62 10.71 2.16 1.39
N GLY A 63 10.29 2.98 2.34
CA GLY A 63 10.96 4.22 2.66
C GLY A 63 10.30 5.50 2.17
N GLY A 64 9.39 5.43 1.21
CA GLY A 64 8.77 6.64 0.66
C GLY A 64 7.64 7.24 1.48
N GLY A 65 7.06 6.48 2.40
CA GLY A 65 5.96 6.93 3.23
C GLY A 65 4.64 7.10 2.49
N PHE A 66 4.53 6.60 1.26
CA PHE A 66 3.34 6.81 0.44
C PHE A 66 2.10 6.16 1.04
N TYR A 67 2.23 4.91 1.49
CA TYR A 67 1.09 4.20 2.06
C TYR A 67 0.68 4.79 3.40
N ASP A 68 1.64 5.14 4.25
CA ASP A 68 1.32 5.74 5.54
C ASP A 68 0.60 7.07 5.37
N ARG A 69 1.03 7.89 4.42
CA ARG A 69 0.36 9.17 4.16
C ARG A 69 -1.06 8.96 3.63
N TYR A 70 -1.21 8.05 2.67
CA TYR A 70 -2.53 7.77 2.10
C TYR A 70 -3.47 7.20 3.14
N ILE A 71 -3.02 6.20 3.88
CA ILE A 71 -3.82 5.54 4.91
C ILE A 71 -4.18 6.52 6.01
N GLY A 72 -3.22 7.36 6.44
CA GLY A 72 -3.47 8.36 7.47
C GLY A 72 -4.55 9.35 7.09
N LYS A 73 -4.62 9.69 5.80
CA LYS A 73 -5.62 10.62 5.30
C LYS A 73 -7.02 10.03 5.30
N PHE A 74 -7.15 8.73 5.06
CA PHE A 74 -8.44 8.07 4.89
C PHE A 74 -8.70 6.94 5.88
N LYS A 75 -7.97 6.88 6.99
CA LYS A 75 -7.92 5.68 7.84
C LYS A 75 -9.27 5.18 8.34
N LYS A 76 -10.26 6.05 8.49
CA LYS A 76 -11.59 5.64 8.95
C LYS A 76 -12.42 4.97 7.86
N LYS A 77 -11.97 5.02 6.62
CA LYS A 77 -12.71 4.53 5.46
C LYS A 77 -12.00 3.40 4.72
N ILE A 78 -10.82 3.01 5.17
CA ILE A 78 -10.00 2.04 4.48
C ILE A 78 -9.71 0.87 5.38
N LEU A 79 -9.97 -0.34 4.86
CA LEU A 79 -9.48 -1.57 5.46
C LEU A 79 -8.12 -1.90 4.82
N THR A 80 -7.11 -2.13 5.63
CA THR A 80 -5.77 -2.41 5.15
C THR A 80 -5.35 -3.83 5.48
N ILE A 81 -4.84 -4.53 4.47
CA ILE A 81 -4.34 -5.89 4.63
C ILE A 81 -2.92 -5.93 4.09
N GLY A 82 -1.97 -6.25 4.95
CA GLY A 82 -0.60 -6.48 4.53
C GLY A 82 -0.45 -7.87 3.97
N LEU A 83 0.18 -7.99 2.81
CA LEU A 83 0.50 -9.27 2.22
C LEU A 83 1.95 -9.58 2.51
N ALA A 84 2.21 -10.72 3.15
CA ALA A 84 3.54 -11.05 3.61
C ALA A 84 3.78 -12.55 3.60
N PHE A 85 5.04 -12.91 3.60
CA PHE A 85 5.44 -14.27 3.97
C PHE A 85 5.71 -14.30 5.47
N SER A 86 5.48 -15.46 6.09
CA SER A 86 5.66 -15.60 7.53
C SER A 86 7.09 -15.27 7.97
N PHE A 87 8.08 -15.51 7.11
CA PHE A 87 9.47 -15.20 7.46
C PHE A 87 9.76 -13.70 7.55
N GLN A 88 8.86 -12.86 7.07
CA GLN A 88 9.04 -11.41 7.16
C GLN A 88 8.64 -10.85 8.53
N LYS A 89 8.16 -11.71 9.42
CA LYS A 89 7.82 -11.29 10.78
C LYS A 89 9.08 -11.01 11.58
N VAL A 90 9.11 -9.89 12.29
CA VAL A 90 10.20 -9.51 13.19
C VAL A 90 9.63 -9.27 14.58
N ASN A 91 10.52 -9.19 15.58
CA ASN A 91 10.08 -9.07 16.97
C ASN A 91 9.35 -7.76 17.23
N SER A 92 9.91 -6.65 16.78
CA SER A 92 9.24 -5.36 16.89
C SER A 92 9.81 -4.40 15.87
N ILE A 93 8.96 -3.48 15.45
CA ILE A 93 9.33 -2.44 14.49
C ILE A 93 9.23 -1.11 15.22
N GLN A 94 10.32 -0.34 15.15
CA GLN A 94 10.31 1.01 15.68
C GLN A 94 9.43 1.88 14.80
N ILE A 95 8.46 2.55 15.41
CA ILE A 95 7.50 3.36 14.67
C ILE A 95 7.60 4.81 15.12
N ASN A 96 7.12 5.70 14.24
CA ASN A 96 6.96 7.12 14.58
C ASN A 96 5.48 7.47 14.54
N GLN A 97 5.16 8.72 14.86
CA GLN A 97 3.77 9.16 14.98
C GLN A 97 2.99 9.12 13.67
N PHE A 98 3.66 9.07 12.52
CA PHE A 98 3.01 9.07 11.22
C PHE A 98 2.80 7.66 10.66
N ASP A 99 3.42 6.67 11.27
CA ASP A 99 3.28 5.29 10.80
C ASP A 99 1.89 4.76 11.10
N GLN A 100 1.33 4.03 10.16
CA GLN A 100 -0.02 3.50 10.27
C GLN A 100 0.01 1.99 10.44
N LYS A 101 -0.63 1.50 11.48
CA LYS A 101 -0.81 0.06 11.66
C LYS A 101 -1.76 -0.48 10.61
N LEU A 102 -1.52 -1.72 10.23
CA LEU A 102 -2.42 -2.43 9.33
C LEU A 102 -3.57 -3.04 10.14
N ASN A 103 -4.71 -3.22 9.48
CA ASN A 103 -5.83 -3.91 10.12
C ASN A 103 -5.56 -5.41 10.21
N TYR A 104 -5.00 -5.99 9.15
CA TYR A 104 -4.71 -7.42 9.08
C TYR A 104 -3.38 -7.66 8.38
N ILE A 105 -2.78 -8.81 8.70
CA ILE A 105 -1.63 -9.34 7.96
C ILE A 105 -2.05 -10.71 7.45
N GLN A 106 -1.93 -10.91 6.15
CA GLN A 106 -2.19 -12.19 5.51
C GLN A 106 -0.89 -12.79 5.03
N THR A 107 -0.60 -14.00 5.50
CA THR A 107 0.58 -14.74 5.08
C THR A 107 0.16 -16.00 4.33
N GLU A 108 1.16 -16.82 3.94
CA GLU A 108 0.89 -18.12 3.34
C GLU A 108 0.23 -19.09 4.31
N ASN A 109 0.28 -18.79 5.61
CA ASN A 109 -0.35 -19.63 6.63
C ASN A 109 -1.82 -19.23 6.74
N LYS A 110 -2.70 -20.22 6.64
CA LYS A 110 -4.13 -19.99 6.83
C LYS A 110 -4.45 -19.82 8.30
N LYS A 111 -5.29 -18.86 8.56
CA LYS A 111 -5.73 -18.65 9.94
C LYS A 111 -7.13 -18.14 9.94
#